data_d7b473c1c7b308caf079b26a856359b6
#
_entry.id   d7b473c1c7b308caf079b26a856359b6
#
_cell.length_a   1.000
_cell.length_b   1.000
_cell.length_c   1.000
_cell.angle_alpha   90.00
_cell.angle_beta   90.00
_cell.angle_gamma   90.00
#
_symmetry.space_group_name_H-M   'P 1'
#
loop_
_entity.id
_entity.type
_entity.pdbx_description
1 polymer ?
#
loop_
_entity_poly.entity_id
_entity_poly.type
_entity_poly.pdbx_seq_one_letter_code
_entity_poly.pdbx_strand_id
1 'polypeptide(L)'
;MEHRHPYTARGVLTALGKSALYVLFFLGVQLLTGAIYAAIAIAGSALRPGGFDPQSILDGADTATLLADFFIAAGLLLWFKIRQTPLSEAVCLRRCSGWTAGFCSFAGIMLYVLTDLALSLLPEAWMAAYNADMSVLTSTGLNTFLTMAVLGPLAEELTFRGVIQTRLERTMPPWLALVLQAAI
;
A
#
# COMPACT_ATOMS: atom_id res chain seq x y z
N MET A 1 -13.60 -16.58 -26.70
CA MET A 1 -12.37 -17.30 -26.27
C MET A 1 -11.19 -16.50 -26.80
N GLU A 2 -10.55 -15.72 -25.94
CA GLU A 2 -9.41 -14.89 -26.30
C GLU A 2 -8.20 -15.80 -26.49
N HIS A 3 -7.59 -15.77 -27.67
CA HIS A 3 -6.38 -16.54 -27.98
C HIS A 3 -5.25 -16.05 -27.05
N ARG A 4 -5.06 -16.76 -25.93
CA ARG A 4 -3.89 -16.53 -25.06
C ARG A 4 -2.64 -16.86 -25.85
N HIS A 5 -1.84 -15.86 -26.14
CA HIS A 5 -0.50 -16.06 -26.68
C HIS A 5 0.30 -16.98 -25.74
N PRO A 6 1.12 -17.90 -26.28
CA PRO A 6 1.92 -18.78 -25.46
C PRO A 6 2.82 -17.96 -24.53
N TYR A 7 2.84 -18.32 -23.25
CA TYR A 7 3.68 -17.67 -22.24
C TYR A 7 5.15 -17.85 -22.62
N THR A 8 5.86 -16.73 -22.84
CA THR A 8 7.29 -16.77 -23.18
C THR A 8 8.12 -16.37 -21.97
N ALA A 9 9.24 -17.05 -21.73
CA ALA A 9 10.16 -16.74 -20.64
C ALA A 9 10.61 -15.26 -20.66
N ARG A 10 10.86 -14.72 -21.86
CA ARG A 10 11.21 -13.31 -22.03
C ARG A 10 10.05 -12.36 -21.62
N GLY A 11 8.82 -12.72 -21.94
CA GLY A 11 7.63 -11.95 -21.54
C GLY A 11 7.48 -11.91 -20.02
N VAL A 12 7.60 -13.06 -19.36
CA VAL A 12 7.56 -13.19 -17.90
C VAL A 12 8.65 -12.36 -17.23
N LEU A 13 9.91 -12.50 -17.68
CA LEU A 13 11.03 -11.74 -17.12
C LEU A 13 10.85 -10.22 -17.27
N THR A 14 10.34 -9.79 -18.41
CA THR A 14 10.03 -8.35 -18.66
C THR A 14 8.92 -7.87 -17.75
N ALA A 15 7.88 -8.68 -17.51
CA ALA A 15 6.80 -8.33 -16.61
C ALA A 15 7.29 -8.22 -15.16
N LEU A 16 8.07 -9.17 -14.69
CA LEU A 16 8.70 -9.15 -13.36
C LEU A 16 9.59 -7.92 -13.17
N GLY A 17 10.48 -7.64 -14.13
CA GLY A 17 11.36 -6.47 -14.07
C GLY A 17 10.58 -5.15 -13.99
N LYS A 18 9.50 -5.02 -14.78
CA LYS A 18 8.62 -3.84 -14.71
C LYS A 18 7.83 -3.78 -13.40
N SER A 19 7.37 -4.92 -12.88
CA SER A 19 6.70 -4.97 -11.57
C SER A 19 7.64 -4.52 -10.45
N ALA A 20 8.89 -4.98 -10.46
CA ALA A 20 9.91 -4.53 -9.52
C ALA A 20 10.13 -3.01 -9.59
N LEU A 21 10.11 -2.39 -10.78
CA LEU A 21 10.20 -0.94 -10.91
C LEU A 21 9.03 -0.20 -10.27
N TYR A 22 7.80 -0.74 -10.32
CA TYR A 22 6.66 -0.13 -9.65
C TYR A 22 6.74 -0.28 -8.12
N VAL A 23 7.24 -1.41 -7.62
CA VAL A 23 7.53 -1.57 -6.18
C VAL A 23 8.60 -0.58 -5.74
N LEU A 24 9.69 -0.45 -6.50
CA LEU A 24 10.74 0.53 -6.21
C LEU A 24 10.23 1.98 -6.27
N PHE A 25 9.32 2.29 -7.19
CA PHE A 25 8.65 3.58 -7.22
C PHE A 25 7.81 3.79 -5.96
N PHE A 26 6.98 2.82 -5.57
CA PHE A 26 6.16 2.88 -4.37
C PHE A 26 7.01 3.13 -3.11
N LEU A 27 8.00 2.29 -2.88
CA LEU A 27 8.92 2.43 -1.76
C LEU A 27 9.75 3.71 -1.83
N GLY A 28 10.19 4.09 -3.03
CA GLY A 28 10.97 5.31 -3.26
C GLY A 28 10.21 6.58 -2.90
N VAL A 29 8.91 6.65 -3.25
CA VAL A 29 8.06 7.78 -2.85
C VAL A 29 7.88 7.82 -1.34
N GLN A 30 7.63 6.67 -0.69
CA GLN A 30 7.49 6.62 0.77
C GLN A 30 8.77 7.06 1.48
N LEU A 31 9.93 6.52 1.09
CA LEU A 31 11.22 6.88 1.68
C LEU A 31 11.56 8.35 1.44
N LEU A 32 11.33 8.87 0.23
CA LEU A 32 11.60 10.25 -0.10
C LEU A 32 10.72 11.22 0.71
N THR A 33 9.42 10.94 0.78
CA THR A 33 8.47 11.76 1.54
C THR A 33 8.81 11.74 3.04
N GLY A 34 9.11 10.55 3.59
CA GLY A 34 9.57 10.41 4.97
C GLY A 34 10.87 11.18 5.26
N ALA A 35 11.85 11.08 4.36
CA ALA A 35 13.11 11.79 4.50
C ALA A 35 12.94 13.33 4.42
N ILE A 36 12.11 13.82 3.50
CA ILE A 36 11.80 15.26 3.40
C ILE A 36 11.08 15.72 4.67
N TYR A 37 10.09 14.97 5.15
CA TYR A 37 9.38 15.30 6.37
C TYR A 37 10.34 15.35 7.58
N ALA A 38 11.19 14.34 7.76
CA ALA A 38 12.17 14.31 8.81
C ALA A 38 13.14 15.50 8.74
N ALA A 39 13.61 15.84 7.53
CA ALA A 39 14.47 17.01 7.34
C ALA A 39 13.80 18.33 7.74
N ILE A 40 12.51 18.50 7.38
CA ILE A 40 11.73 19.67 7.78
C ILE A 40 11.53 19.72 9.31
N ALA A 41 11.20 18.57 9.93
CA ALA A 41 11.03 18.48 11.38
C ALA A 41 12.34 18.80 12.12
N ILE A 42 13.48 18.28 11.67
CA ILE A 42 14.81 18.59 12.23
C ILE A 42 15.13 20.08 12.07
N ALA A 43 14.97 20.65 10.89
CA ALA A 43 15.22 22.06 10.65
C ALA A 43 14.31 22.95 11.50
N GLY A 44 13.04 22.63 11.60
CA GLY A 44 12.07 23.35 12.42
C GLY A 44 12.35 23.27 13.91
N SER A 45 12.81 22.12 14.42
CA SER A 45 13.16 21.94 15.83
C SER A 45 14.47 22.66 16.18
N ALA A 46 15.44 22.71 15.28
CA ALA A 46 16.70 23.44 15.49
C ALA A 46 16.50 24.96 15.68
N LEU A 47 15.38 25.51 15.17
CA LEU A 47 15.02 26.93 15.32
C LEU A 47 14.21 27.21 16.61
N ARG A 48 13.83 26.20 17.38
CA ARG A 48 13.05 26.36 18.62
C ARG A 48 13.95 26.48 19.83
N PRO A 49 13.59 27.33 20.83
CA PRO A 49 14.25 27.32 22.13
C PRO A 49 14.02 25.95 22.81
N GLY A 50 15.08 25.17 22.99
CA GLY A 50 14.97 23.82 23.57
C GLY A 50 15.69 22.74 22.75
N GLY A 51 16.05 23.05 21.50
CA GLY A 51 16.81 22.14 20.64
C GLY A 51 15.96 21.07 19.94
N PHE A 52 16.65 20.08 19.39
CA PHE A 52 16.03 18.99 18.63
C PHE A 52 15.30 17.99 19.54
N ASP A 53 14.04 17.75 19.23
CA ASP A 53 13.22 16.73 19.86
C ASP A 53 12.94 15.59 18.85
N PRO A 54 13.51 14.38 19.03
CA PRO A 54 13.26 13.23 18.16
C PRO A 54 11.79 12.83 18.09
N GLN A 55 11.01 13.08 19.16
CA GLN A 55 9.59 12.72 19.21
C GLN A 55 8.80 13.48 18.14
N SER A 56 9.20 14.71 17.80
CA SER A 56 8.54 15.50 16.76
C SER A 56 8.56 14.84 15.37
N ILE A 57 9.50 13.94 15.09
CA ILE A 57 9.54 13.16 13.84
C ILE A 57 8.48 12.04 13.90
N LEU A 58 8.39 11.36 15.04
CA LEU A 58 7.44 10.26 15.25
C LEU A 58 6.00 10.77 15.23
N ASP A 59 5.74 11.90 15.90
CA ASP A 59 4.39 12.52 15.94
C ASP A 59 3.86 12.90 14.56
N GLY A 60 4.74 13.10 13.60
CA GLY A 60 4.33 13.43 12.24
C GLY A 60 4.45 12.31 11.22
N ALA A 61 4.80 11.10 11.64
CA ALA A 61 4.96 9.95 10.74
C ALA A 61 3.68 9.66 9.95
N ASP A 62 2.51 9.76 10.59
CA ASP A 62 1.21 9.59 9.92
C ASP A 62 1.00 10.62 8.79
N THR A 63 1.41 11.87 9.02
CA THR A 63 1.29 12.92 8.01
C THR A 63 2.24 12.66 6.83
N ALA A 64 3.45 12.19 7.10
CA ALA A 64 4.41 11.81 6.06
C ALA A 64 3.88 10.64 5.21
N THR A 65 3.32 9.62 5.85
CA THR A 65 2.70 8.47 5.18
C THR A 65 1.48 8.89 4.37
N LEU A 66 0.59 9.73 4.92
CA LEU A 66 -0.56 10.28 4.22
C LEU A 66 -0.16 11.00 2.93
N LEU A 67 0.88 11.83 3.00
CA LEU A 67 1.40 12.54 1.83
C LEU A 67 2.02 11.58 0.81
N ALA A 68 2.76 10.57 1.26
CA ALA A 68 3.33 9.56 0.38
C ALA A 68 2.24 8.80 -0.39
N ASP A 69 1.22 8.30 0.30
CA ASP A 69 0.10 7.59 -0.29
C ASP A 69 -0.68 8.47 -1.27
N PHE A 70 -0.88 9.74 -0.91
CA PHE A 70 -1.47 10.72 -1.82
C PHE A 70 -0.66 10.89 -3.11
N PHE A 71 0.68 11.05 -3.01
CA PHE A 71 1.53 11.20 -4.19
C PHE A 71 1.59 9.93 -5.02
N ILE A 72 1.59 8.75 -4.40
CA ILE A 72 1.53 7.47 -5.11
C ILE A 72 0.21 7.36 -5.88
N ALA A 73 -0.92 7.55 -5.21
CA ALA A 73 -2.23 7.47 -5.84
C ALA A 73 -2.40 8.51 -6.95
N ALA A 74 -2.08 9.77 -6.69
CA ALA A 74 -2.16 10.85 -7.68
C ALA A 74 -1.24 10.62 -8.88
N GLY A 75 0.00 10.16 -8.64
CA GLY A 75 0.97 9.84 -9.67
C GLY A 75 0.49 8.70 -10.58
N LEU A 76 -0.05 7.63 -10.01
CA LEU A 76 -0.60 6.52 -10.79
C LEU A 76 -1.86 6.91 -11.56
N LEU A 77 -2.78 7.66 -10.94
CA LEU A 77 -3.97 8.16 -11.64
C LEU A 77 -3.61 9.09 -12.80
N LEU A 78 -2.63 9.97 -12.61
CA LEU A 78 -2.10 10.82 -13.67
C LEU A 78 -1.45 9.99 -14.78
N TRP A 79 -0.67 8.96 -14.41
CA TRP A 79 -0.07 8.02 -15.35
C TRP A 79 -1.13 7.30 -16.19
N PHE A 80 -2.20 6.78 -15.58
CA PHE A 80 -3.31 6.15 -16.31
C PHE A 80 -3.98 7.14 -17.27
N LYS A 81 -4.19 8.38 -16.82
CA LYS A 81 -4.75 9.46 -17.66
C LYS A 81 -3.86 9.77 -18.87
N ILE A 82 -2.55 9.91 -18.69
CA ILE A 82 -1.59 10.15 -19.77
C ILE A 82 -1.56 8.97 -20.74
N ARG A 83 -1.63 7.75 -20.23
CA ARG A 83 -1.66 6.53 -21.04
C ARG A 83 -3.02 6.24 -21.66
N GLN A 84 -4.02 7.08 -21.40
CA GLN A 84 -5.40 6.90 -21.86
C GLN A 84 -5.97 5.52 -21.49
N THR A 85 -5.48 4.93 -20.39
CA THR A 85 -5.96 3.65 -19.88
C THR A 85 -7.17 3.94 -18.98
N PRO A 86 -8.38 3.44 -19.30
CA PRO A 86 -9.54 3.67 -18.45
C PRO A 86 -9.33 3.03 -17.07
N LEU A 87 -9.72 3.73 -16.02
CA LEU A 87 -9.50 3.30 -14.64
C LEU A 87 -10.15 1.93 -14.36
N SER A 88 -11.30 1.67 -14.98
CA SER A 88 -12.00 0.37 -14.89
C SER A 88 -11.18 -0.80 -15.43
N GLU A 89 -10.31 -0.57 -16.41
CA GLU A 89 -9.40 -1.59 -16.94
C GLU A 89 -8.10 -1.66 -16.14
N ALA A 90 -7.61 -0.51 -15.67
CA ALA A 90 -6.36 -0.44 -14.93
C ALA A 90 -6.46 -1.11 -13.55
N VAL A 91 -7.60 -0.97 -12.87
CA VAL A 91 -7.83 -1.49 -11.51
C VAL A 91 -8.86 -2.63 -11.50
N CYS A 92 -9.25 -3.13 -12.68
CA CYS A 92 -10.26 -4.20 -12.81
C CYS A 92 -11.55 -3.91 -12.03
N LEU A 93 -11.96 -2.63 -11.94
CA LEU A 93 -13.18 -2.24 -11.25
C LEU A 93 -14.40 -2.82 -11.96
N ARG A 94 -14.96 -3.88 -11.40
CA ARG A 94 -16.24 -4.44 -11.82
C ARG A 94 -17.32 -4.04 -10.83
N ARG A 95 -18.51 -3.74 -11.35
CA ARG A 95 -19.67 -3.56 -10.48
C ARG A 95 -19.92 -4.90 -9.74
N CYS A 96 -19.85 -4.88 -8.43
CA CYS A 96 -20.24 -6.03 -7.62
C CYS A 96 -21.69 -5.83 -7.13
N SER A 97 -22.39 -6.94 -6.87
CA SER A 97 -23.70 -6.86 -6.25
C SER A 97 -23.57 -6.43 -4.80
N GLY A 98 -24.61 -5.75 -4.26
CA GLY A 98 -24.63 -5.37 -2.84
C GLY A 98 -24.47 -6.57 -1.91
N TRP A 99 -24.98 -7.74 -2.30
CA TRP A 99 -24.79 -8.98 -1.56
C TRP A 99 -23.32 -9.43 -1.51
N THR A 100 -22.62 -9.37 -2.64
CA THR A 100 -21.18 -9.70 -2.71
C THR A 100 -20.36 -8.72 -1.85
N ALA A 101 -20.67 -7.42 -1.93
CA ALA A 101 -20.01 -6.42 -1.10
C ALA A 101 -20.25 -6.68 0.40
N GLY A 102 -21.49 -6.96 0.80
CA GLY A 102 -21.85 -7.31 2.17
C GLY A 102 -21.13 -8.56 2.68
N PHE A 103 -21.09 -9.62 1.87
CA PHE A 103 -20.37 -10.84 2.21
C PHE A 103 -18.86 -10.61 2.37
N CYS A 104 -18.23 -9.87 1.46
CA CYS A 104 -16.80 -9.53 1.56
C CYS A 104 -16.50 -8.68 2.80
N SER A 105 -17.36 -7.72 3.12
CA SER A 105 -17.22 -6.91 4.34
C SER A 105 -17.34 -7.76 5.59
N PHE A 106 -18.33 -8.65 5.66
CA PHE A 106 -18.48 -9.57 6.76
C PHE A 106 -17.28 -10.52 6.92
N ALA A 107 -16.80 -11.08 5.79
CA ALA A 107 -15.62 -11.93 5.79
C ALA A 107 -14.37 -11.19 6.26
N GLY A 108 -14.21 -9.91 5.88
CA GLY A 108 -13.13 -9.05 6.37
C GLY A 108 -13.18 -8.82 7.88
N ILE A 109 -14.38 -8.54 8.43
CA ILE A 109 -14.58 -8.40 9.88
C ILE A 109 -14.26 -9.71 10.60
N MET A 110 -14.72 -10.85 10.07
CA MET A 110 -14.43 -12.16 10.68
C MET A 110 -12.94 -12.48 10.64
N LEU A 111 -12.25 -12.16 9.55
CA LEU A 111 -10.82 -12.36 9.45
C LEU A 111 -10.06 -11.47 10.45
N TYR A 112 -10.48 -10.22 10.63
CA TYR A 112 -9.93 -9.32 11.64
C TYR A 112 -10.06 -9.91 13.05
N VAL A 113 -11.26 -10.36 13.42
CA VAL A 113 -11.52 -10.98 14.74
C VAL A 113 -10.67 -12.25 14.94
N LEU A 114 -10.56 -13.09 13.90
CA LEU A 114 -9.72 -14.29 13.96
C LEU A 114 -8.24 -13.96 14.11
N THR A 115 -7.76 -12.91 13.43
CA THR A 115 -6.38 -12.45 13.55
C THR A 115 -6.11 -11.93 14.97
N ASP A 116 -6.99 -11.11 15.52
CA ASP A 116 -6.89 -10.59 16.89
C ASP A 116 -6.88 -11.74 17.92
N LEU A 117 -7.77 -12.70 17.77
CA LEU A 117 -7.79 -13.91 18.59
C LEU A 117 -6.49 -14.72 18.46
N ALA A 118 -5.96 -14.88 17.23
CA ALA A 118 -4.70 -15.58 17.03
C ALA A 118 -3.51 -14.84 17.68
N LEU A 119 -3.48 -13.52 17.57
CA LEU A 119 -2.47 -12.68 18.23
C LEU A 119 -2.56 -12.80 19.76
N SER A 120 -3.77 -12.90 20.33
CA SER A 120 -3.95 -13.05 21.79
C SER A 120 -3.40 -14.38 22.36
N LEU A 121 -3.11 -15.35 21.50
CA LEU A 121 -2.47 -16.62 21.89
C LEU A 121 -0.94 -16.55 21.88
N LEU A 122 -0.35 -15.44 21.42
CA LEU A 122 1.10 -15.26 21.41
C LEU A 122 1.64 -14.91 22.80
N PRO A 123 2.92 -15.25 23.10
CA PRO A 123 3.58 -14.87 24.33
C PRO A 123 3.54 -13.35 24.56
N GLU A 124 3.33 -12.94 25.83
CA GLU A 124 3.25 -11.50 26.20
C GLU A 124 4.45 -10.68 25.73
N ALA A 125 5.66 -11.26 25.73
CA ALA A 125 6.87 -10.59 25.27
C ALA A 125 6.80 -10.20 23.78
N TRP A 126 6.18 -11.03 22.94
CA TRP A 126 6.00 -10.73 21.51
C TRP A 126 4.91 -9.69 21.31
N MET A 127 3.83 -9.79 22.10
CA MET A 127 2.74 -8.80 22.06
C MET A 127 3.20 -7.42 22.56
N ALA A 128 4.07 -7.36 23.57
CA ALA A 128 4.62 -6.10 24.06
C ALA A 128 5.45 -5.39 22.96
N ALA A 129 6.32 -6.12 22.26
CA ALA A 129 7.09 -5.59 21.13
C ALA A 129 6.17 -5.12 20.00
N TYR A 130 5.21 -5.95 19.58
CA TYR A 130 4.23 -5.61 18.57
C TYR A 130 3.42 -4.35 18.94
N ASN A 131 2.92 -4.26 20.15
CA ASN A 131 2.13 -3.11 20.63
C ASN A 131 2.99 -1.84 20.71
N ALA A 132 4.27 -1.95 21.09
CA ALA A 132 5.19 -0.82 21.10
C ALA A 132 5.39 -0.27 19.67
N ASP A 133 5.63 -1.14 18.69
CA ASP A 133 5.78 -0.75 17.30
C ASP A 133 4.48 -0.17 16.72
N MET A 134 3.33 -0.80 17.02
CA MET A 134 2.02 -0.33 16.57
C MET A 134 1.61 1.00 17.23
N SER A 135 2.00 1.27 18.47
CA SER A 135 1.67 2.53 19.15
C SER A 135 2.25 3.75 18.45
N VAL A 136 3.38 3.59 17.78
CA VAL A 136 4.01 4.66 16.97
C VAL A 136 3.17 4.95 15.70
N LEU A 137 2.48 3.93 15.18
CA LEU A 137 1.70 4.03 13.93
C LEU A 137 0.23 4.38 14.18
N THR A 138 -0.27 4.22 15.42
CA THR A 138 -1.69 4.40 15.76
C THR A 138 -1.91 5.66 16.61
N SER A 139 -1.53 6.83 16.10
CA SER A 139 -2.07 8.06 16.65
C SER A 139 -3.57 8.12 16.33
N THR A 140 -4.41 8.43 17.33
CA THR A 140 -5.87 8.55 17.15
C THR A 140 -6.19 9.89 16.52
N GLY A 141 -6.08 9.99 15.19
CA GLY A 141 -6.34 11.23 14.48
C GLY A 141 -6.98 11.03 13.10
N LEU A 142 -7.49 12.11 12.55
CA LEU A 142 -8.04 12.12 11.19
C LEU A 142 -6.99 11.68 10.15
N ASN A 143 -5.73 12.06 10.33
CA ASN A 143 -4.64 11.69 9.43
C ASN A 143 -4.42 10.17 9.43
N THR A 144 -4.37 9.55 10.60
CA THR A 144 -4.25 8.09 10.76
C THR A 144 -5.42 7.37 10.08
N PHE A 145 -6.65 7.85 10.30
CA PHE A 145 -7.83 7.30 9.65
C PHE A 145 -7.75 7.41 8.12
N LEU A 146 -7.39 8.58 7.59
CA LEU A 146 -7.26 8.78 6.14
C LEU A 146 -6.15 7.92 5.54
N THR A 147 -5.03 7.79 6.22
CA THR A 147 -3.91 6.94 5.79
C THR A 147 -4.31 5.47 5.78
N MET A 148 -4.81 4.96 6.90
CA MET A 148 -5.04 3.51 7.05
C MET A 148 -6.33 3.02 6.39
N ALA A 149 -7.38 3.85 6.31
CA ALA A 149 -8.67 3.43 5.81
C ALA A 149 -8.96 3.88 4.37
N VAL A 150 -8.27 4.89 3.85
CA VAL A 150 -8.60 5.48 2.55
C VAL A 150 -7.41 5.52 1.61
N LEU A 151 -6.39 6.34 1.89
CA LEU A 151 -5.31 6.59 0.94
C LEU A 151 -4.31 5.43 0.86
N GLY A 152 -3.94 4.82 1.98
CA GLY A 152 -3.06 3.65 1.99
C GLY A 152 -3.64 2.51 1.16
N PRO A 153 -4.85 1.99 1.50
CA PRO A 153 -5.49 0.96 0.69
C PRO A 153 -5.68 1.36 -0.78
N LEU A 154 -5.98 2.62 -1.07
CA LEU A 154 -6.12 3.10 -2.45
C LEU A 154 -4.78 3.07 -3.20
N ALA A 155 -3.70 3.55 -2.59
CA ALA A 155 -2.36 3.56 -3.18
C ALA A 155 -1.84 2.13 -3.42
N GLU A 156 -2.05 1.24 -2.45
CA GLU A 156 -1.73 -0.18 -2.56
C GLU A 156 -2.55 -0.86 -3.66
N GLU A 157 -3.86 -0.67 -3.69
CA GLU A 157 -4.75 -1.28 -4.67
C GLU A 157 -4.40 -0.84 -6.09
N LEU A 158 -4.14 0.47 -6.30
CA LEU A 158 -3.71 1.00 -7.59
C LEU A 158 -2.36 0.42 -8.02
N THR A 159 -1.41 0.28 -7.10
CA THR A 159 -0.08 -0.23 -7.40
C THR A 159 -0.09 -1.73 -7.64
N PHE A 160 -0.57 -2.49 -6.66
CA PHE A 160 -0.42 -3.95 -6.68
C PHE A 160 -1.47 -4.62 -7.59
N ARG A 161 -2.75 -4.27 -7.49
CA ARG A 161 -3.78 -4.84 -8.36
C ARG A 161 -3.89 -4.12 -9.69
N GLY A 162 -3.86 -2.79 -9.68
CA GLY A 162 -4.03 -2.01 -10.90
C GLY A 162 -2.88 -2.19 -11.89
N VAL A 163 -1.64 -2.18 -11.41
CA VAL A 163 -0.47 -2.21 -12.30
C VAL A 163 0.24 -3.55 -12.30
N ILE A 164 0.61 -4.06 -11.12
CA ILE A 164 1.47 -5.24 -11.02
C ILE A 164 0.69 -6.49 -11.41
N GLN A 165 -0.41 -6.79 -10.75
CA GLN A 165 -1.20 -7.99 -11.02
C GLN A 165 -1.69 -8.03 -12.47
N THR A 166 -2.29 -6.95 -12.97
CA THR A 166 -2.80 -6.87 -14.35
C THR A 166 -1.70 -7.16 -15.38
N ARG A 167 -0.47 -6.72 -15.11
CA ARG A 167 0.68 -6.97 -15.97
C ARG A 167 1.14 -8.43 -15.91
N LEU A 168 1.20 -9.02 -14.74
CA LEU A 168 1.57 -10.41 -14.53
C LEU A 168 0.56 -11.36 -15.19
N GLU A 169 -0.74 -11.09 -15.05
CA GLU A 169 -1.82 -11.89 -15.65
C GLU A 169 -1.78 -11.93 -17.18
N ARG A 170 -1.18 -10.93 -17.82
CA ARG A 170 -0.99 -10.93 -19.29
C ARG A 170 0.14 -11.86 -19.74
N THR A 171 1.03 -12.27 -18.84
CA THR A 171 2.25 -13.01 -19.17
C THR A 171 2.35 -14.38 -18.50
N MET A 172 1.46 -14.69 -17.56
CA MET A 172 1.43 -15.94 -16.82
C MET A 172 0.02 -16.32 -16.39
N PRO A 173 -0.23 -17.56 -15.92
CA PRO A 173 -1.52 -17.97 -15.39
C PRO A 173 -1.97 -17.10 -14.21
N PRO A 174 -3.28 -16.76 -14.09
CA PRO A 174 -3.78 -15.86 -13.04
C PRO A 174 -3.42 -16.28 -11.61
N TRP A 175 -3.46 -17.58 -11.32
CA TRP A 175 -3.10 -18.08 -10.00
C TRP A 175 -1.63 -17.81 -9.64
N LEU A 176 -0.71 -17.96 -10.63
CA LEU A 176 0.72 -17.69 -10.45
C LEU A 176 0.97 -16.17 -10.30
N ALA A 177 0.26 -15.37 -11.10
CA ALA A 177 0.32 -13.91 -10.99
C ALA A 177 -0.11 -13.44 -9.59
N LEU A 178 -1.17 -14.04 -9.03
CA LEU A 178 -1.65 -13.75 -7.67
C LEU A 178 -0.62 -14.11 -6.60
N VAL A 179 -0.03 -15.32 -6.70
CA VAL A 179 0.99 -15.76 -5.73
C VAL A 179 2.24 -14.86 -5.78
N LEU A 180 2.72 -14.54 -6.99
CA LEU A 180 3.87 -13.65 -7.16
C LEU A 180 3.58 -12.23 -6.67
N GLN A 181 2.39 -11.69 -6.95
CA GLN A 181 1.99 -10.38 -6.46
C GLN A 181 1.91 -10.34 -4.92
N ALA A 182 1.44 -11.42 -4.29
CA ALA A 182 1.38 -11.51 -2.83
C ALA A 182 2.75 -11.73 -2.17
N ALA A 183 3.76 -12.19 -2.93
CA ALA A 183 5.14 -12.39 -2.45
C ALA A 183 6.03 -11.15 -2.62
N ILE A 184 5.56 -10.13 -3.36
CA ILE A 184 6.24 -8.85 -3.57
C ILE A 184 5.83 -7.84 -2.50
#